data_5b7662066cb8ef50a0e22e920ba47f22
#
_entry.id   5b7662066cb8ef50a0e22e920ba47f22
#
_cell.length_a   1.000
_cell.length_b   1.000
_cell.length_c   1.000
_cell.angle_alpha   90.00
_cell.angle_beta   90.00
_cell.angle_gamma   90.00
#
_symmetry.space_group_name_H-M   'P 1'
#
loop_
_entity.id
_entity.type
_entity.pdbx_description
1 polymer ?
#
loop_
_entity_poly.entity_id
_entity_poly.type
_entity_poly.pdbx_seq_one_letter_code
_entity_poly.pdbx_strand_id
1 'polypeptide(L)'
;MVVCYYNQIGAIKELNTYYNFQIMPGFKTPDWAKGAVMYQIFADRFCDGDKSNNVLDDEYSYIGEHVCQVKDWDKYPANMGVREFYGGDLQGVLDKLDYLSELGIEVIYFNPLFVSPSNHKYDIQDYDYIDPHFGVIVKDDGELLKEGDQNNTNATRYINRVTSKENLKASNEFFAKAVEQIHSRGMKVIIDGVFNHCGSFNKWMDREHIYSSSDDDYACGAYEKYESPYHSFFKFYGNQWPDNGSYDGWWGHDTLPKLNYEDSDTLEKLSRIHRSEPTSP
;
A
#
# COMPACT_ATOMS: atom_id res chain seq x y z
N MET A 1 -52.10 12.28 7.56
CA MET A 1 -51.12 12.02 6.45
C MET A 1 -49.84 11.55 7.09
N VAL A 2 -49.39 10.30 6.80
CA VAL A 2 -48.11 9.81 7.30
C VAL A 2 -47.07 10.12 6.22
N VAL A 3 -46.09 10.94 6.54
CA VAL A 3 -44.98 11.24 5.63
C VAL A 3 -43.94 10.15 5.82
N CYS A 4 -43.55 9.48 4.74
CA CYS A 4 -42.39 8.58 4.70
C CYS A 4 -41.31 9.14 3.81
N TYR A 5 -40.08 8.97 4.24
CA TYR A 5 -38.89 9.33 3.45
C TYR A 5 -38.28 8.05 2.91
N TYR A 6 -37.63 8.14 1.75
CA TYR A 6 -36.94 7.02 1.13
C TYR A 6 -35.47 7.35 0.92
N ASN A 7 -34.59 6.49 1.39
CA ASN A 7 -33.14 6.63 1.23
C ASN A 7 -32.48 5.27 0.94
N GLN A 8 -31.15 5.18 1.04
CA GLN A 8 -30.36 3.97 0.70
C GLN A 8 -30.77 2.71 1.49
N ILE A 9 -31.34 2.87 2.69
CA ILE A 9 -31.79 1.72 3.51
C ILE A 9 -33.30 1.44 3.39
N GLY A 10 -34.02 2.18 2.55
CA GLY A 10 -35.47 1.98 2.30
C GLY A 10 -36.35 3.08 2.89
N ALA A 11 -37.62 2.74 3.19
CA ALA A 11 -38.58 3.68 3.73
C ALA A 11 -38.35 3.92 5.24
N ILE A 12 -38.24 5.19 5.62
CA ILE A 12 -37.96 5.64 6.99
C ILE A 12 -39.00 6.67 7.42
N LYS A 13 -39.27 6.77 8.74
CA LYS A 13 -40.20 7.72 9.31
C LYS A 13 -39.60 9.08 9.65
N GLU A 14 -38.29 9.11 9.87
CA GLU A 14 -37.53 10.30 10.25
C GLU A 14 -36.38 10.54 9.28
N LEU A 15 -36.09 11.81 8.97
CA LEU A 15 -34.95 12.17 8.13
C LEU A 15 -33.66 11.87 8.87
N ASN A 16 -32.91 10.85 8.39
CA ASN A 16 -31.56 10.58 8.81
C ASN A 16 -30.61 10.90 7.65
N THR A 17 -29.83 11.96 7.78
CA THR A 17 -28.94 12.44 6.73
C THR A 17 -27.78 11.51 6.39
N TYR A 18 -27.46 10.56 7.28
CA TYR A 18 -26.35 9.62 7.09
C TYR A 18 -26.55 8.69 5.88
N TYR A 19 -27.82 8.34 5.58
CA TYR A 19 -28.16 7.44 4.47
C TYR A 19 -28.83 8.15 3.28
N ASN A 20 -28.70 9.46 3.18
CA ASN A 20 -29.25 10.20 2.06
C ASN A 20 -28.51 9.88 0.77
N PHE A 21 -29.26 9.84 -0.34
CA PHE A 21 -28.66 9.81 -1.66
C PHE A 21 -27.87 11.11 -1.92
N GLN A 22 -26.67 10.98 -2.41
CA GLN A 22 -25.88 12.10 -2.88
C GLN A 22 -26.16 12.34 -4.36
N ILE A 23 -26.54 13.55 -4.72
CA ILE A 23 -26.70 13.97 -6.10
C ILE A 23 -25.55 14.91 -6.42
N MET A 24 -24.72 14.53 -7.39
CA MET A 24 -23.59 15.33 -7.85
C MET A 24 -23.93 15.84 -9.28
N PRO A 25 -24.46 17.09 -9.39
CA PRO A 25 -24.80 17.65 -10.69
C PRO A 25 -23.58 17.73 -11.61
N GLY A 26 -23.75 17.30 -12.84
CA GLY A 26 -22.65 17.31 -13.84
C GLY A 26 -21.65 16.15 -13.72
N PHE A 27 -21.79 15.24 -12.75
CA PHE A 27 -20.98 14.03 -12.69
C PHE A 27 -21.24 13.15 -13.91
N LYS A 28 -20.16 12.78 -14.59
CA LYS A 28 -20.21 11.85 -15.74
C LYS A 28 -19.25 10.71 -15.50
N THR A 29 -19.77 9.49 -15.47
CA THR A 29 -18.91 8.31 -15.53
C THR A 29 -18.16 8.30 -16.86
N PRO A 30 -16.84 8.12 -16.87
CA PRO A 30 -16.08 7.97 -18.11
C PRO A 30 -16.67 6.88 -19.00
N ASP A 31 -16.75 7.13 -20.31
CA ASP A 31 -17.42 6.19 -21.22
C ASP A 31 -16.76 4.81 -21.27
N TRP A 32 -15.42 4.77 -21.12
CA TRP A 32 -14.68 3.52 -21.05
C TRP A 32 -15.03 2.65 -19.84
N ALA A 33 -15.50 3.24 -18.74
CA ALA A 33 -15.85 2.50 -17.51
C ALA A 33 -17.26 1.90 -17.56
N LYS A 34 -18.08 2.33 -18.53
CA LYS A 34 -19.46 1.85 -18.64
C LYS A 34 -19.49 0.45 -19.26
N GLY A 35 -19.75 -0.54 -18.42
CA GLY A 35 -19.84 -1.95 -18.84
C GLY A 35 -18.46 -2.63 -19.03
N ALA A 36 -17.37 -1.99 -18.66
CA ALA A 36 -16.04 -2.57 -18.75
C ALA A 36 -15.88 -3.82 -17.88
N VAL A 37 -15.24 -4.85 -18.40
CA VAL A 37 -14.88 -6.05 -17.66
C VAL A 37 -13.59 -5.78 -16.90
N MET A 38 -13.70 -5.79 -15.56
CA MET A 38 -12.58 -5.50 -14.66
C MET A 38 -12.07 -6.79 -13.99
N TYR A 39 -10.75 -6.94 -13.92
CA TYR A 39 -10.07 -8.01 -13.18
C TYR A 39 -9.25 -7.40 -12.06
N GLN A 40 -9.57 -7.77 -10.82
CA GLN A 40 -8.80 -7.34 -9.65
C GLN A 40 -7.63 -8.29 -9.41
N ILE A 41 -6.43 -7.74 -9.29
CA ILE A 41 -5.19 -8.48 -9.05
C ILE A 41 -4.67 -8.20 -7.65
N PHE A 42 -4.59 -9.26 -6.83
CA PHE A 42 -3.78 -9.29 -5.63
C PHE A 42 -2.38 -9.79 -6.05
N ALA A 43 -1.42 -8.86 -6.24
CA ALA A 43 -0.16 -9.15 -6.93
C ALA A 43 0.60 -10.33 -6.33
N ASP A 44 0.81 -10.36 -5.00
CA ASP A 44 1.51 -11.47 -4.31
C ASP A 44 0.93 -12.86 -4.61
N ARG A 45 -0.36 -12.93 -4.97
CA ARG A 45 -1.10 -14.18 -5.17
C ARG A 45 -1.47 -14.45 -6.63
N PHE A 46 -0.87 -13.74 -7.58
CA PHE A 46 -1.25 -13.84 -8.98
C PHE A 46 -0.27 -14.69 -9.82
N CYS A 47 0.98 -14.27 -9.92
CA CYS A 47 2.01 -14.99 -10.66
C CYS A 47 3.41 -14.50 -10.22
N ASP A 48 4.30 -15.42 -9.87
CA ASP A 48 5.72 -15.17 -9.59
C ASP A 48 6.50 -15.15 -10.91
N GLY A 49 6.85 -13.97 -11.39
CA GLY A 49 7.55 -13.74 -12.65
C GLY A 49 9.05 -13.52 -12.48
N ASP A 50 9.45 -12.87 -11.38
CA ASP A 50 10.86 -12.63 -11.05
C ASP A 50 11.20 -13.07 -9.62
N LYS A 51 11.78 -14.25 -9.49
CA LYS A 51 12.14 -14.80 -8.18
C LYS A 51 13.22 -14.01 -7.43
N SER A 52 13.92 -13.10 -8.10
CA SER A 52 14.98 -12.32 -7.48
C SER A 52 14.44 -11.22 -6.57
N ASN A 53 13.18 -10.80 -6.74
CA ASN A 53 12.54 -9.79 -5.93
C ASN A 53 11.67 -10.36 -4.79
N ASN A 54 11.53 -11.67 -4.69
CA ASN A 54 10.71 -12.32 -3.66
C ASN A 54 11.14 -11.95 -2.24
N VAL A 55 10.16 -11.78 -1.34
CA VAL A 55 10.42 -11.69 0.10
C VAL A 55 11.03 -13.00 0.57
N LEU A 56 12.10 -12.91 1.34
CA LEU A 56 12.84 -14.08 1.85
C LEU A 56 12.31 -14.53 3.22
N ASP A 57 12.58 -15.79 3.57
CA ASP A 57 12.39 -16.23 4.95
C ASP A 57 13.26 -15.38 5.88
N ASP A 58 12.71 -14.93 7.02
CA ASP A 58 13.38 -14.11 8.04
C ASP A 58 13.88 -12.73 7.54
N GLU A 59 13.31 -12.20 6.47
CA GLU A 59 13.75 -10.93 5.93
C GLU A 59 13.49 -9.76 6.90
N TYR A 60 12.37 -9.79 7.60
CA TYR A 60 12.00 -8.85 8.67
C TYR A 60 10.94 -9.46 9.59
N SER A 61 10.63 -8.77 10.69
CA SER A 61 9.54 -9.13 11.59
C SER A 61 8.33 -8.22 11.35
N TYR A 62 7.13 -8.81 11.25
CA TYR A 62 5.87 -8.09 11.11
C TYR A 62 4.81 -8.66 12.05
N ILE A 63 4.25 -7.80 12.92
CA ILE A 63 3.27 -8.21 13.97
C ILE A 63 3.80 -9.38 14.81
N GLY A 64 5.02 -9.24 15.33
CA GLY A 64 5.62 -10.14 16.31
C GLY A 64 6.12 -11.50 15.77
N GLU A 65 6.13 -11.73 14.47
CA GLU A 65 6.69 -12.93 13.85
C GLU A 65 7.46 -12.58 12.57
N HIS A 66 8.40 -13.42 12.20
CA HIS A 66 9.15 -13.26 10.96
C HIS A 66 8.27 -13.54 9.74
N VAL A 67 8.52 -12.82 8.67
CA VAL A 67 7.93 -13.11 7.36
C VAL A 67 8.51 -14.38 6.77
N CYS A 68 7.77 -15.04 5.89
CA CYS A 68 8.23 -16.24 5.22
C CYS A 68 7.76 -16.33 3.77
N GLN A 69 8.57 -16.95 2.94
CA GLN A 69 8.25 -17.29 1.57
C GLN A 69 7.44 -18.60 1.50
N VAL A 70 6.32 -18.58 0.81
CA VAL A 70 5.55 -19.77 0.50
C VAL A 70 6.13 -20.43 -0.75
N LYS A 71 6.63 -21.65 -0.60
CA LYS A 71 7.28 -22.41 -1.71
C LYS A 71 6.30 -23.26 -2.51
N ASP A 72 5.15 -23.58 -1.91
CA ASP A 72 4.09 -24.37 -2.54
C ASP A 72 2.88 -23.47 -2.79
N TRP A 73 2.65 -23.11 -4.05
CA TRP A 73 1.53 -22.26 -4.46
C TRP A 73 0.16 -22.89 -4.23
N ASP A 74 0.07 -24.21 -4.07
CA ASP A 74 -1.17 -24.90 -3.73
C ASP A 74 -1.46 -24.92 -2.23
N LYS A 75 -0.54 -24.39 -1.39
CA LYS A 75 -0.75 -24.23 0.04
C LYS A 75 -1.90 -23.28 0.34
N TYR A 76 -2.83 -23.67 1.19
CA TYR A 76 -3.85 -22.74 1.71
C TYR A 76 -3.20 -21.67 2.61
N PRO A 77 -3.64 -20.38 2.50
CA PRO A 77 -3.17 -19.32 3.38
C PRO A 77 -3.47 -19.63 4.85
N ALA A 78 -2.54 -19.30 5.74
CA ALA A 78 -2.75 -19.38 7.18
C ALA A 78 -3.77 -18.33 7.68
N ASN A 79 -4.32 -18.51 8.89
CA ASN A 79 -5.29 -17.59 9.49
C ASN A 79 -4.77 -16.15 9.64
N MET A 80 -3.46 -15.98 9.90
CA MET A 80 -2.76 -14.68 9.92
C MET A 80 -1.73 -14.64 8.79
N GLY A 81 -2.14 -15.03 7.58
CA GLY A 81 -1.29 -15.16 6.42
C GLY A 81 -0.77 -13.85 5.82
N VAL A 82 -0.86 -12.73 6.53
CA VAL A 82 -0.35 -11.42 6.10
C VAL A 82 1.19 -11.38 5.97
N ARG A 83 1.87 -12.32 6.62
CA ARG A 83 3.34 -12.51 6.63
C ARG A 83 3.83 -13.61 5.68
N GLU A 84 2.91 -14.31 5.02
CA GLU A 84 3.23 -15.36 4.05
C GLU A 84 3.21 -14.80 2.63
N PHE A 85 4.35 -14.80 1.97
CA PHE A 85 4.53 -14.25 0.63
C PHE A 85 4.64 -15.37 -0.40
N TYR A 86 3.80 -15.32 -1.43
CA TYR A 86 3.82 -16.26 -2.54
C TYR A 86 4.74 -15.81 -3.68
N GLY A 87 5.18 -14.55 -3.64
CA GLY A 87 6.16 -14.02 -4.58
C GLY A 87 5.57 -13.56 -5.90
N GLY A 88 4.24 -13.43 -6.02
CA GLY A 88 3.64 -12.82 -7.21
C GLY A 88 4.05 -11.34 -7.33
N ASP A 89 4.29 -10.89 -8.57
CA ASP A 89 4.89 -9.60 -8.88
C ASP A 89 4.36 -8.98 -10.19
N LEU A 90 4.87 -7.80 -10.54
CA LEU A 90 4.50 -7.11 -11.78
C LEU A 90 5.02 -7.83 -13.04
N GLN A 91 6.17 -8.52 -12.96
CA GLN A 91 6.64 -9.32 -14.09
C GLN A 91 5.68 -10.49 -14.35
N GLY A 92 5.21 -11.16 -13.31
CA GLY A 92 4.20 -12.21 -13.43
C GLY A 92 2.88 -11.70 -14.01
N VAL A 93 2.49 -10.46 -13.70
CA VAL A 93 1.34 -9.82 -14.36
C VAL A 93 1.61 -9.63 -15.85
N LEU A 94 2.80 -9.13 -16.23
CA LEU A 94 3.18 -8.98 -17.64
C LEU A 94 3.16 -10.31 -18.40
N ASP A 95 3.65 -11.37 -17.79
CA ASP A 95 3.68 -12.72 -18.37
C ASP A 95 2.26 -13.29 -18.60
N LYS A 96 1.26 -12.76 -17.91
CA LYS A 96 -0.15 -13.16 -18.01
C LYS A 96 -1.03 -12.19 -18.82
N LEU A 97 -0.47 -11.14 -19.46
CA LEU A 97 -1.27 -10.18 -20.21
C LEU A 97 -2.04 -10.80 -21.38
N ASP A 98 -1.47 -11.77 -22.06
CA ASP A 98 -2.15 -12.46 -23.16
C ASP A 98 -3.34 -13.26 -22.64
N TYR A 99 -3.18 -13.99 -21.52
CA TYR A 99 -4.28 -14.65 -20.83
C TYR A 99 -5.41 -13.67 -20.45
N LEU A 100 -5.06 -12.52 -19.86
CA LEU A 100 -6.05 -11.51 -19.47
C LEU A 100 -6.76 -10.93 -20.70
N SER A 101 -6.03 -10.72 -21.78
CA SER A 101 -6.60 -10.24 -23.06
C SER A 101 -7.55 -11.26 -23.69
N GLU A 102 -7.17 -12.56 -23.71
CA GLU A 102 -8.02 -13.66 -24.20
C GLU A 102 -9.28 -13.84 -23.35
N LEU A 103 -9.20 -13.56 -22.04
CA LEU A 103 -10.33 -13.56 -21.12
C LEU A 103 -11.29 -12.36 -21.36
N GLY A 104 -10.88 -11.39 -22.18
CA GLY A 104 -11.69 -10.19 -22.50
C GLY A 104 -11.63 -9.12 -21.41
N ILE A 105 -10.54 -9.03 -20.65
CA ILE A 105 -10.36 -8.01 -19.62
C ILE A 105 -10.06 -6.66 -20.27
N GLU A 106 -10.79 -5.64 -19.84
CA GLU A 106 -10.64 -4.25 -20.32
C GLU A 106 -9.96 -3.35 -19.27
N VAL A 107 -10.03 -3.73 -17.99
CA VAL A 107 -9.46 -2.97 -16.88
C VAL A 107 -8.78 -3.91 -15.89
N ILE A 108 -7.53 -3.64 -15.58
CA ILE A 108 -6.82 -4.27 -14.46
C ILE A 108 -6.91 -3.34 -13.26
N TYR A 109 -7.49 -3.84 -12.17
CA TYR A 109 -7.50 -3.16 -10.87
C TYR A 109 -6.47 -3.83 -9.97
N PHE A 110 -5.41 -3.13 -9.62
CA PHE A 110 -4.43 -3.63 -8.68
C PHE A 110 -4.84 -3.33 -7.24
N ASN A 111 -4.77 -4.34 -6.36
CA ASN A 111 -4.60 -4.08 -4.93
C ASN A 111 -3.39 -3.17 -4.72
N PRO A 112 -3.23 -2.51 -3.57
CA PRO A 112 -2.11 -1.59 -3.37
C PRO A 112 -0.77 -2.19 -3.81
N LEU A 113 0.03 -1.41 -4.53
CA LEU A 113 1.35 -1.80 -5.05
C LEU A 113 2.50 -1.08 -4.35
N PHE A 114 2.18 -0.10 -3.50
CA PHE A 114 3.16 0.72 -2.81
C PHE A 114 3.96 -0.09 -1.78
N VAL A 115 5.17 0.40 -1.44
CA VAL A 115 6.00 -0.23 -0.40
C VAL A 115 5.17 -0.46 0.87
N SER A 116 5.14 -1.70 1.35
CA SER A 116 4.36 -2.11 2.54
C SER A 116 4.86 -3.43 3.10
N PRO A 117 4.85 -3.62 4.43
CA PRO A 117 5.37 -4.82 5.06
C PRO A 117 4.46 -6.05 4.96
N SER A 118 3.17 -5.90 4.68
CA SER A 118 2.28 -7.05 4.47
C SER A 118 2.19 -7.48 3.02
N ASN A 119 1.77 -8.71 2.77
CA ASN A 119 1.53 -9.21 1.42
C ASN A 119 0.36 -8.50 0.71
N HIS A 120 -0.64 -8.03 1.46
CA HIS A 120 -1.82 -7.33 0.91
C HIS A 120 -1.59 -5.83 0.65
N LYS A 121 -0.54 -5.25 1.21
CA LYS A 121 -0.10 -3.85 0.99
C LYS A 121 -1.08 -2.75 1.42
N TYR A 122 -2.09 -3.04 2.28
CA TYR A 122 -2.99 -2.03 2.82
C TYR A 122 -2.40 -1.22 4.00
N ASP A 123 -1.20 -1.55 4.46
CA ASP A 123 -0.41 -0.89 5.50
C ASP A 123 0.79 -0.15 4.90
N ILE A 124 0.48 0.85 4.07
CA ILE A 124 1.48 1.52 3.22
C ILE A 124 2.62 2.11 4.04
N GLN A 125 3.85 1.76 3.63
CA GLN A 125 5.11 2.22 4.18
C GLN A 125 5.64 3.45 3.43
N ASP A 126 5.54 3.49 2.11
CA ASP A 126 5.91 4.63 1.28
C ASP A 126 4.91 4.82 0.12
N TYR A 127 4.24 5.98 0.09
CA TYR A 127 3.26 6.30 -0.96
C TYR A 127 3.87 6.76 -2.27
N ASP A 128 5.16 7.11 -2.29
CA ASP A 128 5.81 7.69 -3.46
C ASP A 128 6.37 6.61 -4.41
N TYR A 129 6.44 5.34 -3.97
CA TYR A 129 7.12 4.28 -4.72
C TYR A 129 6.39 2.94 -4.71
N ILE A 130 6.50 2.26 -5.83
CA ILE A 130 6.11 0.84 -5.97
C ILE A 130 7.07 -0.02 -5.13
N ASP A 131 6.52 -1.03 -4.47
CA ASP A 131 7.30 -1.96 -3.65
C ASP A 131 8.35 -2.70 -4.51
N PRO A 132 9.64 -2.65 -4.16
CA PRO A 132 10.67 -3.37 -4.89
C PRO A 132 10.45 -4.88 -4.97
N HIS A 133 9.73 -5.48 -4.01
CA HIS A 133 9.33 -6.89 -4.07
C HIS A 133 8.26 -7.17 -5.14
N PHE A 134 7.60 -6.14 -5.68
CA PHE A 134 6.76 -6.24 -6.87
C PHE A 134 7.44 -5.72 -8.12
N GLY A 135 8.51 -4.97 -7.97
CA GLY A 135 9.24 -4.29 -9.03
C GLY A 135 10.63 -4.86 -9.25
N VAL A 136 11.65 -4.02 -9.04
CA VAL A 136 13.05 -4.34 -9.31
C VAL A 136 13.91 -4.05 -8.08
N ILE A 137 14.71 -5.03 -7.66
CA ILE A 137 15.74 -4.89 -6.63
C ILE A 137 17.09 -4.83 -7.31
N VAL A 138 17.76 -3.67 -7.27
CA VAL A 138 19.10 -3.43 -7.82
C VAL A 138 20.15 -3.62 -6.73
N LYS A 139 19.93 -2.98 -5.57
CA LYS A 139 20.76 -3.12 -4.36
C LYS A 139 20.11 -4.19 -3.47
N ASP A 140 20.78 -5.34 -3.33
CA ASP A 140 20.28 -6.51 -2.58
C ASP A 140 21.35 -7.05 -1.63
N ASP A 141 21.86 -6.21 -0.76
CA ASP A 141 22.84 -6.51 0.26
C ASP A 141 22.26 -6.35 1.67
N GLY A 142 22.98 -6.82 2.67
CA GLY A 142 22.60 -6.79 4.07
C GLY A 142 22.20 -8.16 4.63
N GLU A 143 21.81 -8.16 5.90
CA GLU A 143 21.57 -9.36 6.70
C GLU A 143 20.06 -9.59 6.88
N LEU A 144 19.68 -10.85 6.94
CA LEU A 144 18.36 -11.31 7.39
C LEU A 144 18.32 -11.32 8.92
N LEU A 145 17.12 -11.31 9.51
CA LEU A 145 16.98 -11.47 10.95
C LEU A 145 17.45 -12.86 11.40
N LYS A 146 18.08 -12.90 12.58
CA LYS A 146 18.40 -14.17 13.23
C LYS A 146 17.16 -14.74 13.92
N GLU A 147 17.14 -16.04 14.11
CA GLU A 147 16.06 -16.71 14.83
C GLU A 147 15.75 -16.01 16.18
N GLY A 148 14.48 -15.62 16.37
CA GLY A 148 13.99 -14.96 17.57
C GLY A 148 14.27 -13.45 17.67
N ASP A 149 15.01 -12.86 16.73
CA ASP A 149 15.25 -11.41 16.69
C ASP A 149 14.04 -10.69 16.10
N GLN A 150 13.41 -9.83 16.90
CA GLN A 150 12.24 -9.04 16.49
C GLN A 150 12.58 -7.58 16.17
N ASN A 151 13.87 -7.22 16.24
CA ASN A 151 14.31 -5.84 16.00
C ASN A 151 14.61 -5.61 14.52
N ASN A 152 13.72 -4.90 13.84
CA ASN A 152 13.85 -4.61 12.42
C ASN A 152 15.04 -3.71 12.05
N THR A 153 15.67 -3.04 13.01
CA THR A 153 16.95 -2.33 12.75
C THR A 153 18.08 -3.27 12.36
N ASN A 154 17.97 -4.57 12.70
CA ASN A 154 18.91 -5.62 12.32
C ASN A 154 18.55 -6.26 10.96
N ALA A 155 17.36 -6.00 10.42
CA ALA A 155 16.90 -6.48 9.12
C ALA A 155 17.50 -5.63 7.99
N THR A 156 18.82 -5.52 7.92
CA THR A 156 19.49 -4.54 7.05
C THR A 156 19.27 -4.84 5.58
N ARG A 157 19.03 -6.09 5.20
CA ARG A 157 18.64 -6.44 3.84
C ARG A 157 17.27 -5.89 3.46
N TYR A 158 16.26 -6.06 4.31
CA TYR A 158 14.95 -5.47 4.11
C TYR A 158 15.04 -3.95 4.02
N ILE A 159 15.76 -3.31 4.96
CA ILE A 159 15.96 -1.87 4.95
C ILE A 159 16.54 -1.43 3.60
N ASN A 160 17.62 -2.06 3.13
CA ASN A 160 18.24 -1.73 1.84
C ASN A 160 17.27 -1.94 0.66
N ARG A 161 16.51 -3.04 0.66
CA ARG A 161 15.55 -3.33 -0.41
C ARG A 161 14.47 -2.27 -0.53
N VAL A 162 13.88 -1.81 0.60
CA VAL A 162 12.68 -0.97 0.61
C VAL A 162 12.95 0.52 0.82
N THR A 163 14.19 0.92 1.17
CA THR A 163 14.54 2.33 1.39
C THR A 163 15.57 2.85 0.40
N SER A 164 16.37 1.99 -0.26
CA SER A 164 17.33 2.45 -1.28
C SER A 164 16.61 3.18 -2.41
N LYS A 165 16.97 4.44 -2.61
CA LYS A 165 16.40 5.26 -3.69
C LYS A 165 16.68 4.70 -5.07
N GLU A 166 17.70 3.86 -5.23
CA GLU A 166 17.99 3.16 -6.47
C GLU A 166 16.93 2.10 -6.76
N ASN A 167 16.60 1.23 -5.78
CA ASN A 167 15.55 0.22 -5.90
C ASN A 167 14.17 0.86 -6.13
N LEU A 168 13.87 1.90 -5.35
CA LEU A 168 12.59 2.60 -5.41
C LEU A 168 12.35 3.23 -6.80
N LYS A 169 13.36 3.90 -7.36
CA LYS A 169 13.29 4.49 -8.71
C LYS A 169 13.18 3.42 -9.79
N ALA A 170 14.00 2.36 -9.70
CA ALA A 170 13.96 1.26 -10.66
C ALA A 170 12.58 0.60 -10.69
N SER A 171 11.95 0.43 -9.53
CA SER A 171 10.60 -0.15 -9.42
C SER A 171 9.52 0.76 -10.02
N ASN A 172 9.60 2.09 -9.81
CA ASN A 172 8.68 3.03 -10.45
C ASN A 172 8.86 3.04 -11.97
N GLU A 173 10.10 3.03 -12.47
CA GLU A 173 10.39 2.95 -13.91
C GLU A 173 9.88 1.65 -14.52
N PHE A 174 10.03 0.54 -13.81
CA PHE A 174 9.49 -0.75 -14.24
C PHE A 174 7.96 -0.72 -14.31
N PHE A 175 7.30 -0.17 -13.29
CA PHE A 175 5.85 -0.03 -13.27
C PHE A 175 5.34 0.86 -14.42
N ALA A 176 6.02 1.97 -14.72
CA ALA A 176 5.65 2.82 -15.86
C ALA A 176 5.68 2.02 -17.19
N LYS A 177 6.73 1.21 -17.41
CA LYS A 177 6.83 0.32 -18.59
C LYS A 177 5.76 -0.76 -18.57
N ALA A 178 5.42 -1.30 -17.40
CA ALA A 178 4.34 -2.27 -17.27
C ALA A 178 2.99 -1.68 -17.67
N VAL A 179 2.69 -0.45 -17.23
CA VAL A 179 1.48 0.28 -17.62
C VAL A 179 1.43 0.52 -19.14
N GLU A 180 2.55 0.90 -19.77
CA GLU A 180 2.64 1.04 -21.23
C GLU A 180 2.30 -0.27 -21.96
N GLN A 181 2.82 -1.40 -21.48
CA GLN A 181 2.53 -2.71 -22.07
C GLN A 181 1.06 -3.12 -21.88
N ILE A 182 0.46 -2.82 -20.73
CA ILE A 182 -0.98 -3.06 -20.48
C ILE A 182 -1.82 -2.19 -21.43
N HIS A 183 -1.49 -0.90 -21.53
CA HIS A 183 -2.18 0.04 -22.42
C HIS A 183 -2.05 -0.34 -23.89
N SER A 184 -0.90 -0.86 -24.32
CA SER A 184 -0.68 -1.32 -25.71
C SER A 184 -1.61 -2.47 -26.14
N ARG A 185 -2.15 -3.22 -25.16
CA ARG A 185 -3.18 -4.26 -25.36
C ARG A 185 -4.61 -3.72 -25.24
N GLY A 186 -4.79 -2.41 -25.09
CA GLY A 186 -6.11 -1.76 -24.97
C GLY A 186 -6.70 -1.82 -23.55
N MET A 187 -6.03 -2.43 -22.58
CA MET A 187 -6.50 -2.50 -21.21
C MET A 187 -6.16 -1.21 -20.45
N LYS A 188 -6.98 -0.86 -19.45
CA LYS A 188 -6.78 0.26 -18.52
C LYS A 188 -6.21 -0.25 -17.19
N VAL A 189 -5.58 0.66 -16.44
CA VAL A 189 -5.04 0.36 -15.10
C VAL A 189 -5.72 1.24 -14.06
N ILE A 190 -6.10 0.62 -12.95
CA ILE A 190 -6.52 1.30 -11.72
C ILE A 190 -5.61 0.79 -10.59
N ILE A 191 -5.11 1.72 -9.78
CA ILE A 191 -4.29 1.41 -8.59
C ILE A 191 -5.12 1.74 -7.35
N ASP A 192 -5.15 0.81 -6.39
CA ASP A 192 -5.77 1.04 -5.08
C ASP A 192 -4.92 1.99 -4.23
N GLY A 193 -5.54 3.04 -3.71
CA GLY A 193 -4.92 4.03 -2.84
C GLY A 193 -5.49 3.98 -1.43
N VAL A 194 -4.66 3.64 -0.44
CA VAL A 194 -5.04 3.58 0.97
C VAL A 194 -4.71 4.91 1.63
N PHE A 195 -5.68 5.82 1.71
CA PHE A 195 -5.45 7.18 2.21
C PHE A 195 -6.05 7.46 3.60
N ASN A 196 -6.79 6.52 4.20
CA ASN A 196 -7.35 6.69 5.54
C ASN A 196 -6.29 6.51 6.66
N HIS A 197 -5.35 5.62 6.44
CA HIS A 197 -4.27 5.26 7.36
C HIS A 197 -3.04 4.83 6.58
N CYS A 198 -1.91 4.73 7.26
CA CYS A 198 -0.70 4.09 6.74
C CYS A 198 -0.31 2.90 7.64
N GLY A 199 0.81 2.24 7.36
CA GLY A 199 1.41 1.24 8.26
C GLY A 199 2.28 1.89 9.34
N SER A 200 2.57 1.17 10.42
CA SER A 200 3.55 1.60 11.45
C SER A 200 4.98 1.72 10.91
N PHE A 201 5.28 1.00 9.83
CA PHE A 201 6.55 1.09 9.07
C PHE A 201 6.65 2.35 8.20
N ASN A 202 5.55 3.12 8.04
CA ASN A 202 5.52 4.25 7.11
C ASN A 202 6.59 5.28 7.45
N LYS A 203 7.26 5.83 6.43
CA LYS A 203 8.35 6.81 6.57
C LYS A 203 7.97 8.08 7.33
N TRP A 204 6.68 8.44 7.36
CA TRP A 204 6.23 9.59 8.15
C TRP A 204 6.05 9.26 9.63
N MET A 205 5.77 7.98 9.96
CA MET A 205 5.69 7.49 11.34
C MET A 205 7.04 6.96 11.82
N ASP A 206 7.67 6.07 11.06
CA ASP A 206 8.92 5.34 11.31
C ASP A 206 8.99 4.69 12.70
N ARG A 207 7.89 4.07 13.12
CA ARG A 207 7.81 3.38 14.42
C ARG A 207 8.78 2.20 14.51
N GLU A 208 9.02 1.54 13.39
CA GLU A 208 9.89 0.36 13.32
C GLU A 208 11.34 0.72 12.98
N HIS A 209 11.67 2.02 12.92
CA HIS A 209 13.02 2.55 12.66
C HIS A 209 13.66 2.07 11.35
N ILE A 210 12.83 1.84 10.33
CA ILE A 210 13.28 1.38 9.01
C ILE A 210 14.01 2.51 8.28
N TYR A 211 13.42 3.72 8.28
CA TYR A 211 13.99 4.87 7.57
C TYR A 211 15.12 5.54 8.33
N SER A 212 15.04 5.58 9.66
CA SER A 212 16.13 6.09 10.50
C SER A 212 17.36 5.16 10.52
N SER A 213 17.20 3.90 10.11
CA SER A 213 18.28 2.93 9.96
C SER A 213 18.78 2.80 8.52
N SER A 214 18.22 3.57 7.56
CA SER A 214 18.61 3.55 6.16
C SER A 214 19.96 4.23 5.92
N ASP A 215 20.70 3.75 4.91
CA ASP A 215 21.89 4.44 4.38
C ASP A 215 21.53 5.71 3.61
N ASP A 216 20.31 5.79 3.07
CA ASP A 216 19.80 6.97 2.37
C ASP A 216 19.25 8.01 3.36
N ASP A 217 19.32 9.27 2.98
CA ASP A 217 18.88 10.40 3.81
C ASP A 217 17.35 10.53 3.78
N TYR A 218 16.75 10.34 4.95
CA TYR A 218 15.31 10.50 5.20
C TYR A 218 15.05 11.46 6.37
N ALA A 219 13.96 12.22 6.29
CA ALA A 219 13.52 13.03 7.41
C ALA A 219 13.04 12.12 8.54
N CYS A 220 13.31 12.56 9.78
CA CYS A 220 12.93 11.82 10.99
C CYS A 220 11.42 11.58 11.07
N GLY A 221 11.02 10.35 11.35
CA GLY A 221 9.62 9.96 11.51
C GLY A 221 8.94 10.60 12.73
N ALA A 222 7.62 10.67 12.67
CA ALA A 222 6.82 11.27 13.73
C ALA A 222 6.87 10.50 15.06
N TYR A 223 7.19 9.21 15.03
CA TYR A 223 7.33 8.39 16.24
C TYR A 223 8.68 8.56 16.95
N GLU A 224 9.69 9.10 16.27
CA GLU A 224 11.03 9.24 16.82
C GLU A 224 11.22 10.54 17.61
N LYS A 225 10.66 11.65 17.10
CA LYS A 225 10.83 12.98 17.69
C LYS A 225 9.56 13.81 17.56
N TYR A 226 9.26 14.57 18.61
CA TYR A 226 8.16 15.53 18.59
C TYR A 226 8.34 16.60 17.51
N GLU A 227 9.59 17.00 17.22
CA GLU A 227 9.94 18.02 16.23
C GLU A 227 9.98 17.47 14.79
N SER A 228 9.57 16.22 14.57
CA SER A 228 9.47 15.65 13.24
C SER A 228 8.60 16.52 12.32
N PRO A 229 8.99 16.72 11.06
CA PRO A 229 8.15 17.43 10.09
C PRO A 229 6.83 16.71 9.80
N TYR A 230 6.71 15.46 10.22
CA TYR A 230 5.50 14.63 10.04
C TYR A 230 4.65 14.51 11.29
N HIS A 231 4.99 15.21 12.40
CA HIS A 231 4.28 15.08 13.66
C HIS A 231 2.78 15.38 13.51
N SER A 232 2.42 16.45 12.78
CA SER A 232 1.03 16.87 12.56
C SER A 232 0.23 15.93 11.65
N PHE A 233 0.91 15.01 10.93
CA PHE A 233 0.25 14.02 10.07
C PHE A 233 -0.56 12.98 10.86
N PHE A 234 -0.32 12.91 12.17
CA PHE A 234 -0.96 11.99 13.09
C PHE A 234 -1.53 12.74 14.28
N LYS A 235 -2.58 12.19 14.91
CA LYS A 235 -3.09 12.69 16.19
C LYS A 235 -2.49 11.90 17.32
N PHE A 236 -1.61 12.54 18.09
CA PHE A 236 -1.02 11.98 19.29
C PHE A 236 -1.79 12.43 20.53
N TYR A 237 -1.86 11.57 21.55
CA TYR A 237 -2.56 11.79 22.80
C TYR A 237 -1.62 11.65 23.99
N GLY A 238 -1.87 12.43 25.03
CA GLY A 238 -1.18 12.35 26.31
C GLY A 238 0.19 13.03 26.35
N ASN A 239 0.88 12.86 27.49
CA ASN A 239 2.13 13.53 27.80
C ASN A 239 3.35 12.60 27.65
N GLN A 240 3.15 11.36 27.22
CA GLN A 240 4.20 10.34 27.08
C GLN A 240 4.46 10.11 25.61
N TRP A 241 5.38 10.83 25.09
CA TRP A 241 5.88 10.73 23.73
C TRP A 241 7.24 10.00 23.70
N PRO A 242 7.50 9.11 22.77
CA PRO A 242 6.55 8.38 21.92
C PRO A 242 6.02 7.16 22.68
N ASP A 243 4.74 7.13 23.01
CA ASP A 243 4.15 6.00 23.71
C ASP A 243 3.29 5.14 22.76
N ASN A 244 3.46 3.83 22.87
CA ASN A 244 2.70 2.85 22.12
C ASN A 244 1.20 3.03 22.39
N GLY A 245 0.40 3.26 21.34
CA GLY A 245 -1.01 3.55 21.50
C GLY A 245 -1.33 4.98 21.89
N SER A 246 -0.34 5.90 21.88
CA SER A 246 -0.56 7.33 22.12
C SER A 246 -1.05 8.09 20.87
N TYR A 247 -1.40 7.42 19.79
CA TYR A 247 -1.91 8.00 18.55
C TYR A 247 -3.14 7.27 18.03
N ASP A 248 -3.91 7.96 17.18
CA ASP A 248 -5.08 7.38 16.52
C ASP A 248 -4.69 6.27 15.56
N GLY A 249 -5.23 5.08 15.78
CA GLY A 249 -5.15 3.95 14.86
C GLY A 249 -6.50 3.68 14.18
N TRP A 250 -6.49 3.19 12.96
CA TRP A 250 -7.70 2.74 12.27
C TRP A 250 -8.29 1.55 13.03
N TRP A 251 -9.54 1.69 13.45
CA TRP A 251 -10.23 0.76 14.37
C TRP A 251 -9.45 0.44 15.67
N GLY A 252 -8.58 1.36 16.12
CA GLY A 252 -7.78 1.18 17.32
C GLY A 252 -6.52 0.30 17.13
N HIS A 253 -6.19 -0.06 15.89
CA HIS A 253 -4.95 -0.79 15.59
C HIS A 253 -3.76 0.15 15.56
N ASP A 254 -2.80 -0.04 16.44
CA ASP A 254 -1.57 0.74 16.53
C ASP A 254 -0.61 0.50 15.35
N THR A 255 -0.74 -0.66 14.68
CA THR A 255 -0.02 -0.97 13.44
C THR A 255 -0.54 -0.22 12.21
N LEU A 256 -1.69 0.45 12.34
CA LEU A 256 -2.36 1.19 11.27
C LEU A 256 -2.63 2.64 11.68
N PRO A 257 -1.58 3.48 11.81
CA PRO A 257 -1.71 4.89 12.17
C PRO A 257 -2.67 5.63 11.25
N LYS A 258 -3.68 6.30 11.83
CA LYS A 258 -4.67 7.05 11.07
C LYS A 258 -4.09 8.41 10.65
N LEU A 259 -4.29 8.79 9.38
CA LEU A 259 -3.84 10.08 8.88
C LEU A 259 -4.75 11.21 9.36
N ASN A 260 -4.14 12.34 9.74
CA ASN A 260 -4.82 13.50 10.28
C ASN A 260 -5.27 14.47 9.19
N TYR A 261 -6.47 14.29 8.67
CA TYR A 261 -7.05 15.15 7.63
C TYR A 261 -7.49 16.55 8.12
N GLU A 262 -7.38 16.84 9.40
CA GLU A 262 -7.61 18.18 9.95
C GLU A 262 -6.37 19.07 9.78
N ASP A 263 -5.22 18.48 9.47
CA ASP A 263 -3.97 19.20 9.20
C ASP A 263 -3.83 19.53 7.70
N SER A 264 -3.49 20.80 7.40
CA SER A 264 -3.37 21.29 6.03
C SER A 264 -2.20 20.67 5.26
N ASP A 265 -1.08 20.42 5.96
CA ASP A 265 0.14 19.88 5.34
C ASP A 265 -0.06 18.42 4.96
N THR A 266 -0.78 17.66 5.79
CA THR A 266 -1.22 16.29 5.48
C THR A 266 -2.10 16.27 4.22
N LEU A 267 -3.09 17.16 4.15
CA LEU A 267 -3.99 17.28 3.00
C LEU A 267 -3.22 17.67 1.73
N GLU A 268 -2.29 18.63 1.83
CA GLU A 268 -1.48 19.04 0.70
C GLU A 268 -0.60 17.88 0.19
N LYS A 269 0.09 17.17 1.10
CA LYS A 269 0.95 16.03 0.74
C LYS A 269 0.17 14.92 0.05
N LEU A 270 -0.96 14.50 0.62
CA LEU A 270 -1.83 13.48 0.03
C LEU A 270 -2.41 13.92 -1.31
N SER A 271 -2.80 15.20 -1.45
CA SER A 271 -3.32 15.70 -2.72
C SER A 271 -2.27 15.72 -3.84
N ARG A 272 -0.98 15.84 -3.50
CA ARG A 272 0.12 15.76 -4.48
C ARG A 272 0.33 14.34 -4.98
N ILE A 273 0.20 13.32 -4.10
CA ILE A 273 0.25 11.90 -4.51
C ILE A 273 -0.84 11.61 -5.53
N HIS A 274 -2.05 12.14 -5.34
CA HIS A 274 -3.15 12.02 -6.30
C HIS A 274 -2.94 12.75 -7.62
N ARG A 275 -2.08 13.78 -7.65
CA ARG A 275 -1.87 14.64 -8.83
C ARG A 275 -0.63 14.28 -9.64
N SER A 276 0.16 13.33 -9.22
CA SER A 276 1.26 12.80 -10.02
C SER A 276 0.71 11.95 -11.18
N GLU A 277 -0.16 12.56 -12.01
CA GLU A 277 -0.35 12.03 -13.36
C GLU A 277 1.00 12.11 -14.07
N PRO A 278 1.42 11.05 -14.80
CA PRO A 278 2.52 11.19 -15.72
C PRO A 278 2.12 12.32 -16.67
N THR A 279 2.85 13.44 -16.61
CA THR A 279 2.70 14.51 -17.60
C THR A 279 2.93 13.88 -18.95
N SER A 280 1.84 13.63 -19.68
CA SER A 280 1.91 13.28 -21.08
C SER A 280 2.65 14.39 -21.81
N PRO A 281 3.61 14.05 -22.68
CA PRO A 281 4.26 15.05 -23.54
C PRO A 281 3.27 15.71 -24.48
#